data_117628794038ef1306cfa94932bc8605
#
_entry.id   117628794038ef1306cfa94932bc8605
#
_cell.length_a   1.000
_cell.length_b   1.000
_cell.length_c   1.000
_cell.angle_alpha   90.00
_cell.angle_beta   90.00
_cell.angle_gamma   90.00
#
_symmetry.space_group_name_H-M   'P 1'
#
loop_
_entity.id
_entity.type
_entity.pdbx_description
1 polymer ?
#
loop_
_entity_poly.entity_id
_entity_poly.type
_entity_poly.pdbx_seq_one_letter_code
_entity_poly.pdbx_strand_id
1 'polypeptide(L)'
;MKKKIAIIGVGIAGLTLANLIKKNSDFEFMLYEKEESLSLDDGFGIQLAMNSVSILNKIDFQKVNSKDIFHPKAIDFFTIKNEKICDLEISKFNSEYSKYTTLRRSTLIEFLKDEIYTQHLRFGKHIKEVTELKGKILIKFYDNTNDLVDYVVGADGIFSNTRSFFEKKKNQPSFKKAIAV
;
A
#
# COMPACT_ATOMS: atom_id res chain seq x y z
N MET A 1 -26.02 -10.87 3.54
CA MET A 1 -25.55 -9.46 3.41
C MET A 1 -24.04 -9.50 3.28
N LYS A 2 -23.47 -8.70 2.37
CA LYS A 2 -22.01 -8.57 2.24
C LYS A 2 -21.41 -7.95 3.49
N LYS A 3 -20.21 -8.36 3.83
CA LYS A 3 -19.42 -7.75 4.91
C LYS A 3 -18.74 -6.48 4.42
N LYS A 4 -18.84 -5.40 5.20
CA LYS A 4 -18.28 -4.09 4.84
C LYS A 4 -16.89 -3.92 5.46
N ILE A 5 -15.90 -3.58 4.63
CA ILE A 5 -14.51 -3.37 5.03
C ILE A 5 -14.15 -1.89 4.83
N ALA A 6 -13.66 -1.23 5.86
CA ALA A 6 -13.01 0.06 5.76
C ALA A 6 -11.49 -0.15 5.62
N ILE A 7 -10.91 0.38 4.57
CA ILE A 7 -9.46 0.40 4.34
C ILE A 7 -8.98 1.84 4.56
N ILE A 8 -8.09 2.02 5.52
CA ILE A 8 -7.58 3.34 5.91
C ILE A 8 -6.22 3.57 5.27
N GLY A 9 -6.17 4.50 4.34
CA GLY A 9 -5.01 4.86 3.52
C GLY A 9 -5.15 4.39 2.08
N VAL A 10 -4.98 5.33 1.13
CA VAL A 10 -5.04 5.10 -0.32
C VAL A 10 -3.62 5.01 -0.90
N GLY A 11 -2.70 4.40 -0.16
CA GLY A 11 -1.35 4.06 -0.61
C GLY A 11 -1.30 2.70 -1.31
N ILE A 12 -0.09 2.24 -1.66
CA ILE A 12 0.15 0.97 -2.35
C ILE A 12 -0.54 -0.20 -1.63
N ALA A 13 -0.43 -0.29 -0.29
CA ALA A 13 -1.01 -1.38 0.48
C ALA A 13 -2.55 -1.36 0.44
N GLY A 14 -3.17 -0.20 0.66
CA GLY A 14 -4.63 -0.05 0.65
C GLY A 14 -5.23 -0.33 -0.73
N LEU A 15 -4.64 0.24 -1.79
CA LEU A 15 -5.07 0.03 -3.16
C LEU A 15 -4.89 -1.43 -3.60
N THR A 16 -3.77 -2.08 -3.22
CA THR A 16 -3.56 -3.50 -3.52
C THR A 16 -4.62 -4.37 -2.86
N LEU A 17 -4.89 -4.13 -1.56
CA LEU A 17 -5.91 -4.87 -0.83
C LEU A 17 -7.30 -4.68 -1.44
N ALA A 18 -7.66 -3.44 -1.79
CA ALA A 18 -8.95 -3.12 -2.42
C ALA A 18 -9.13 -3.88 -3.74
N ASN A 19 -8.10 -3.92 -4.59
CA ASN A 19 -8.13 -4.68 -5.84
C ASN A 19 -8.28 -6.19 -5.63
N LEU A 20 -7.67 -6.74 -4.59
CA LEU A 20 -7.85 -8.15 -4.23
C LEU A 20 -9.26 -8.46 -3.71
N ILE A 21 -9.80 -7.58 -2.85
CA ILE A 21 -11.15 -7.71 -2.29
C ILE A 21 -12.21 -7.55 -3.37
N LYS A 22 -12.03 -6.65 -4.33
CA LYS A 22 -12.95 -6.41 -5.46
C LYS A 22 -13.34 -7.70 -6.20
N LYS A 23 -12.45 -8.70 -6.22
CA LYS A 23 -12.70 -10.00 -6.85
C LYS A 23 -13.56 -10.94 -6.00
N ASN A 24 -13.84 -10.59 -4.74
CA ASN A 24 -14.63 -11.41 -3.84
C ASN A 24 -16.01 -10.80 -3.60
N SER A 25 -17.06 -11.53 -3.98
CA SER A 25 -18.45 -11.08 -3.89
C SER A 25 -18.99 -10.95 -2.45
N ASP A 26 -18.31 -11.55 -1.46
CA ASP A 26 -18.76 -11.58 -0.07
C ASP A 26 -18.49 -10.27 0.67
N PHE A 27 -17.65 -9.42 0.09
CA PHE A 27 -17.24 -8.15 0.69
C PHE A 27 -17.66 -6.94 -0.13
N GLU A 28 -17.93 -5.87 0.60
CA GLU A 28 -17.95 -4.49 0.11
C GLU A 28 -16.81 -3.75 0.78
N PHE A 29 -16.17 -2.80 0.11
CA PHE A 29 -15.10 -2.03 0.70
C PHE A 29 -15.24 -0.54 0.41
N MET A 30 -14.65 0.27 1.31
CA MET A 30 -14.46 1.70 1.14
C MET A 30 -13.04 2.05 1.56
N LEU A 31 -12.36 2.83 0.74
CA LEU A 31 -11.04 3.39 1.04
C LEU A 31 -11.22 4.82 1.56
N TYR A 32 -10.52 5.13 2.65
CA TYR A 32 -10.49 6.45 3.27
C TYR A 32 -9.08 7.00 3.26
N GLU A 33 -8.92 8.22 2.75
CA GLU A 33 -7.65 8.94 2.71
C GLU A 33 -7.79 10.28 3.44
N LYS A 34 -6.80 10.62 4.26
CA LYS A 34 -6.79 11.87 5.02
C LYS A 34 -6.50 13.09 4.13
N GLU A 35 -5.71 12.90 3.07
CA GLU A 35 -5.41 13.95 2.11
C GLU A 35 -6.62 14.21 1.20
N GLU A 36 -6.72 15.43 0.64
CA GLU A 36 -7.83 15.82 -0.25
C GLU A 36 -7.73 15.18 -1.63
N SER A 37 -6.57 14.70 -2.02
CA SER A 37 -6.32 14.03 -3.29
C SER A 37 -5.16 13.05 -3.19
N LEU A 38 -5.05 12.17 -4.17
CA LEU A 38 -3.92 11.27 -4.30
C LEU A 38 -2.73 12.00 -4.94
N SER A 39 -1.63 12.13 -4.21
CA SER A 39 -0.38 12.64 -4.79
C SER A 39 0.31 11.54 -5.60
N LEU A 40 0.48 11.80 -6.90
CA LEU A 40 1.26 10.95 -7.81
C LEU A 40 2.72 11.40 -7.90
N ASP A 41 2.98 12.67 -7.57
CA ASP A 41 4.31 13.29 -7.70
C ASP A 41 5.25 12.93 -6.55
N ASP A 42 4.71 12.37 -5.46
CA ASP A 42 5.50 11.98 -4.30
C ASP A 42 6.19 10.63 -4.53
N GLY A 43 7.50 10.66 -4.46
CA GLY A 43 8.33 9.47 -4.40
C GLY A 43 9.12 9.18 -5.66
N PHE A 44 10.10 8.32 -5.47
CA PHE A 44 11.10 7.94 -6.46
C PHE A 44 10.77 6.57 -7.08
N GLY A 45 11.79 5.93 -7.65
CA GLY A 45 11.69 4.54 -8.04
C GLY A 45 11.48 3.61 -6.84
N ILE A 46 10.75 2.56 -7.04
CA ILE A 46 10.56 1.50 -6.05
C ILE A 46 11.03 0.16 -6.62
N GLN A 47 11.35 -0.72 -5.71
CA GLN A 47 11.80 -2.08 -6.02
C GLN A 47 10.77 -3.07 -5.47
N LEU A 48 10.31 -3.95 -6.34
CA LEU A 48 9.37 -5.02 -6.03
C LEU A 48 10.08 -6.37 -6.09
N ALA A 49 10.18 -7.03 -4.96
CA ALA A 49 10.67 -8.40 -4.93
C ALA A 49 9.62 -9.36 -5.53
N MET A 50 10.04 -10.57 -5.90
CA MET A 50 9.21 -11.55 -6.60
C MET A 50 7.92 -11.90 -5.86
N ASN A 51 7.94 -11.95 -4.53
CA ASN A 51 6.75 -12.18 -3.71
C ASN A 51 5.71 -11.06 -3.88
N SER A 52 6.14 -9.80 -3.95
CA SER A 52 5.26 -8.66 -4.20
C SER A 52 4.69 -8.70 -5.61
N VAL A 53 5.53 -8.98 -6.61
CA VAL A 53 5.08 -9.13 -8.01
C VAL A 53 4.08 -10.29 -8.14
N SER A 54 4.29 -11.41 -7.45
CA SER A 54 3.36 -12.53 -7.43
C SER A 54 1.97 -12.16 -6.89
N ILE A 55 1.91 -11.28 -5.88
CA ILE A 55 0.64 -10.75 -5.36
C ILE A 55 -0.01 -9.81 -6.38
N LEU A 56 0.78 -8.89 -6.96
CA LEU A 56 0.29 -7.92 -7.93
C LEU A 56 -0.20 -8.61 -9.24
N ASN A 57 0.41 -9.72 -9.63
CA ASN A 57 -0.04 -10.50 -10.78
C ASN A 57 -1.45 -11.08 -10.60
N LYS A 58 -1.92 -11.27 -9.35
CA LYS A 58 -3.31 -11.66 -9.08
C LYS A 58 -4.31 -10.57 -9.47
N ILE A 59 -3.84 -9.34 -9.65
CA ILE A 59 -4.61 -8.17 -10.07
C ILE A 59 -4.12 -7.63 -11.42
N ASP A 60 -3.54 -8.49 -12.22
CA ASP A 60 -3.16 -8.23 -13.61
C ASP A 60 -1.98 -7.24 -13.79
N PHE A 61 -0.99 -7.22 -12.89
CA PHE A 61 0.17 -6.33 -12.95
C PHE A 61 0.97 -6.49 -14.26
N GLN A 62 0.90 -7.64 -14.90
CA GLN A 62 1.50 -7.87 -16.22
C GLN A 62 0.94 -6.95 -17.33
N LYS A 63 -0.18 -6.25 -17.10
CA LYS A 63 -0.73 -5.23 -18.00
C LYS A 63 0.01 -3.89 -17.95
N VAL A 64 0.83 -3.66 -16.93
CA VAL A 64 1.68 -2.47 -16.86
C VAL A 64 2.62 -2.46 -18.06
N ASN A 65 2.74 -1.30 -18.71
CA ASN A 65 3.53 -1.15 -19.92
C ASN A 65 5.00 -1.55 -19.65
N SER A 66 5.54 -2.43 -20.46
CA SER A 66 6.92 -2.92 -20.34
C SER A 66 7.99 -1.82 -20.45
N LYS A 67 7.65 -0.66 -21.03
CA LYS A 67 8.54 0.51 -21.08
C LYS A 67 8.68 1.24 -19.74
N ASP A 68 7.72 1.04 -18.83
CA ASP A 68 7.67 1.70 -17.52
C ASP A 68 8.23 0.82 -16.40
N ILE A 69 8.65 -0.40 -16.72
CA ILE A 69 9.21 -1.37 -15.77
C ILE A 69 10.59 -1.82 -16.21
N PHE A 70 11.45 -2.13 -15.24
CA PHE A 70 12.79 -2.69 -15.48
C PHE A 70 13.03 -3.90 -14.59
N HIS A 71 13.70 -4.91 -15.13
CA HIS A 71 14.06 -6.14 -14.41
C HIS A 71 15.59 -6.19 -14.23
N PRO A 72 16.13 -5.66 -13.13
CA PRO A 72 17.58 -5.73 -12.89
C PRO A 72 18.04 -7.16 -12.70
N LYS A 73 19.25 -7.47 -13.19
CA LYS A 73 19.85 -8.80 -13.06
C LYS A 73 20.60 -8.96 -11.75
N ALA A 74 21.23 -7.88 -11.28
CA ALA A 74 22.03 -7.84 -10.06
C ALA A 74 21.90 -6.51 -9.35
N ILE A 75 22.27 -6.50 -8.06
CA ILE A 75 22.46 -5.31 -7.24
C ILE A 75 23.90 -5.36 -6.74
N ASP A 76 24.67 -4.31 -7.03
CA ASP A 76 26.01 -4.13 -6.52
C ASP A 76 26.01 -3.14 -5.37
N PHE A 77 26.76 -3.45 -4.32
CA PHE A 77 26.95 -2.60 -3.16
C PHE A 77 28.39 -2.07 -3.12
N PHE A 78 28.53 -0.77 -2.95
CA PHE A 78 29.81 -0.08 -2.92
C PHE A 78 30.00 0.72 -1.64
N THR A 79 31.25 0.91 -1.21
CA THR A 79 31.61 1.90 -0.18
C THR A 79 31.51 3.32 -0.77
N ILE A 80 31.54 4.33 0.12
CA ILE A 80 31.64 5.74 -0.30
C ILE A 80 32.93 6.02 -1.11
N LYS A 81 33.95 5.17 -0.99
CA LYS A 81 35.20 5.25 -1.76
C LYS A 81 35.13 4.50 -3.10
N ASN A 82 33.94 4.07 -3.51
CA ASN A 82 33.72 3.29 -4.73
C ASN A 82 34.38 1.90 -4.74
N GLU A 83 34.63 1.32 -3.57
CA GLU A 83 35.11 -0.05 -3.45
C GLU A 83 33.91 -1.00 -3.38
N LYS A 84 33.88 -2.04 -4.21
CA LYS A 84 32.78 -3.02 -4.21
C LYS A 84 32.81 -3.83 -2.92
N ILE A 85 31.70 -3.81 -2.17
CA ILE A 85 31.50 -4.59 -0.94
C ILE A 85 31.03 -6.00 -1.28
N CYS A 86 29.96 -6.08 -2.09
CA CYS A 86 29.37 -7.34 -2.53
C CYS A 86 28.45 -7.10 -3.73
N ASP A 87 28.02 -8.19 -4.34
CA ASP A 87 26.96 -8.24 -5.34
C ASP A 87 25.92 -9.28 -4.96
N LEU A 88 24.71 -9.05 -5.44
CA LEU A 88 23.61 -9.98 -5.31
C LEU A 88 23.00 -10.20 -6.69
N GLU A 89 23.17 -11.38 -7.23
CA GLU A 89 22.58 -11.76 -8.51
C GLU A 89 21.10 -12.13 -8.33
N ILE A 90 20.23 -11.10 -8.40
CA ILE A 90 18.79 -11.25 -8.14
C ILE A 90 18.06 -12.01 -9.24
N SER A 91 18.61 -12.07 -10.44
CA SER A 91 18.04 -12.86 -11.54
C SER A 91 17.88 -14.34 -11.20
N LYS A 92 18.72 -14.90 -10.32
CA LYS A 92 18.63 -16.29 -9.87
C LYS A 92 17.39 -16.60 -9.06
N PHE A 93 16.76 -15.60 -8.46
CA PHE A 93 15.52 -15.76 -7.68
C PHE A 93 14.27 -15.55 -8.52
N ASN A 94 14.40 -15.08 -9.76
CA ASN A 94 13.27 -14.86 -10.65
C ASN A 94 12.62 -16.19 -11.06
N SER A 95 11.30 -16.20 -11.15
CA SER A 95 10.52 -17.25 -11.77
C SER A 95 10.01 -16.81 -13.14
N GLU A 96 9.41 -17.73 -13.89
CA GLU A 96 8.77 -17.43 -15.17
C GLU A 96 7.71 -16.30 -15.01
N TYR A 97 6.94 -16.32 -13.92
CA TYR A 97 5.78 -15.45 -13.70
C TYR A 97 6.06 -14.27 -12.78
N SER A 98 7.18 -14.27 -12.04
CA SER A 98 7.48 -13.24 -11.07
C SER A 98 8.96 -12.88 -11.10
N LYS A 99 9.25 -11.69 -11.63
CA LYS A 99 10.62 -11.15 -11.73
C LYS A 99 10.77 -9.99 -10.77
N TYR A 100 11.94 -9.86 -10.18
CA TYR A 100 12.32 -8.65 -9.47
C TYR A 100 12.14 -7.45 -10.41
N THR A 101 11.40 -6.45 -9.97
CA THR A 101 10.94 -5.37 -10.84
C THR A 101 11.21 -4.03 -10.18
N THR A 102 11.73 -3.08 -10.94
CA THR A 102 11.84 -1.67 -10.55
C THR A 102 10.96 -0.83 -11.47
N LEU A 103 10.31 0.17 -10.89
CA LEU A 103 9.45 1.10 -11.62
C LEU A 103 9.29 2.40 -10.81
N ARG A 104 8.70 3.41 -11.41
CA ARG A 104 8.30 4.62 -10.66
C ARG A 104 7.16 4.29 -9.71
N ARG A 105 7.18 4.89 -8.52
CA ARG A 105 6.08 4.75 -7.55
C ARG A 105 4.75 5.23 -8.13
N SER A 106 4.77 6.35 -8.86
CA SER A 106 3.58 6.88 -9.56
C SER A 106 2.95 5.85 -10.49
N THR A 107 3.75 5.19 -11.35
CA THR A 107 3.27 4.15 -12.27
C THR A 107 2.54 3.02 -11.53
N LEU A 108 3.07 2.58 -10.37
CA LEU A 108 2.40 1.54 -9.59
C LEU A 108 1.10 2.06 -8.97
N ILE A 109 1.08 3.28 -8.47
CA ILE A 109 -0.12 3.88 -7.87
C ILE A 109 -1.21 4.10 -8.93
N GLU A 110 -0.85 4.60 -10.11
CA GLU A 110 -1.77 4.77 -11.24
C GLU A 110 -2.40 3.42 -11.62
N PHE A 111 -1.57 2.40 -11.87
CA PHE A 111 -2.05 1.05 -12.15
C PHE A 111 -3.04 0.54 -11.09
N LEU A 112 -2.71 0.70 -9.81
CA LEU A 112 -3.56 0.21 -8.72
C LEU A 112 -4.86 1.01 -8.59
N LYS A 113 -4.82 2.33 -8.85
CA LYS A 113 -5.96 3.23 -8.73
C LYS A 113 -6.93 3.06 -9.90
N ASP A 114 -6.43 2.88 -11.12
CA ASP A 114 -7.26 2.82 -12.34
C ASP A 114 -8.30 1.70 -12.31
N GLU A 115 -8.03 0.67 -11.55
CA GLU A 115 -8.94 -0.44 -11.34
C GLU A 115 -9.97 -0.19 -10.21
N ILE A 116 -9.89 0.92 -9.48
CA ILE A 116 -10.78 1.25 -8.36
C ILE A 116 -11.76 2.37 -8.78
N TYR A 117 -13.06 2.06 -8.76
CA TYR A 117 -14.09 3.06 -9.04
C TYR A 117 -14.09 4.16 -7.98
N THR A 118 -14.28 5.41 -8.42
CA THR A 118 -14.28 6.61 -7.55
C THR A 118 -15.30 6.55 -6.43
N GLN A 119 -16.41 5.83 -6.62
CA GLN A 119 -17.42 5.61 -5.58
C GLN A 119 -16.89 4.87 -4.35
N HIS A 120 -15.79 4.13 -4.45
CA HIS A 120 -15.12 3.44 -3.35
C HIS A 120 -14.02 4.25 -2.66
N LEU A 121 -13.80 5.49 -3.09
CA LEU A 121 -12.78 6.39 -2.55
C LEU A 121 -13.42 7.55 -1.79
N ARG A 122 -12.89 7.84 -0.61
CA ARG A 122 -13.26 8.98 0.23
C ARG A 122 -12.00 9.70 0.66
N PHE A 123 -11.77 10.88 0.08
CA PHE A 123 -10.67 11.78 0.42
C PHE A 123 -11.08 12.75 1.55
N GLY A 124 -10.12 13.43 2.16
CA GLY A 124 -10.34 14.34 3.30
C GLY A 124 -10.83 13.63 4.57
N LYS A 125 -10.68 12.30 4.66
CA LYS A 125 -11.22 11.47 5.74
C LYS A 125 -10.16 11.13 6.79
N HIS A 126 -9.85 12.09 7.63
CA HIS A 126 -8.95 11.89 8.75
C HIS A 126 -9.68 11.26 9.94
N ILE A 127 -9.23 10.08 10.36
CA ILE A 127 -9.84 9.33 11.48
C ILE A 127 -9.62 10.06 12.79
N LYS A 128 -10.71 10.25 13.54
CA LYS A 128 -10.73 10.80 14.90
C LYS A 128 -10.78 9.71 15.96
N GLU A 129 -11.61 8.69 15.73
CA GLU A 129 -11.88 7.63 16.70
C GLU A 129 -12.32 6.34 15.99
N VAL A 130 -11.94 5.20 16.56
CA VAL A 130 -12.40 3.87 16.15
C VAL A 130 -12.87 3.15 17.40
N THR A 131 -14.13 2.72 17.45
CA THR A 131 -14.75 2.05 18.61
C THR A 131 -15.59 0.85 18.17
N GLU A 132 -15.64 -0.17 19.01
CA GLU A 132 -16.56 -1.28 18.82
C GLU A 132 -17.98 -0.90 19.25
N LEU A 133 -18.96 -1.21 18.41
CA LEU A 133 -20.36 -0.95 18.66
C LEU A 133 -21.22 -2.14 18.21
N LYS A 134 -21.75 -2.93 19.15
CA LYS A 134 -22.67 -4.05 18.88
C LYS A 134 -22.14 -5.04 17.82
N GLY A 135 -20.87 -5.44 17.95
CA GLY A 135 -20.23 -6.39 17.05
C GLY A 135 -19.84 -5.83 15.68
N LYS A 136 -19.95 -4.51 15.52
CA LYS A 136 -19.42 -3.75 14.35
C LYS A 136 -18.41 -2.71 14.85
N ILE A 137 -17.74 -2.06 13.91
CA ILE A 137 -16.76 -1.03 14.18
C ILE A 137 -17.31 0.31 13.69
N LEU A 138 -17.44 1.26 14.62
CA LEU A 138 -17.80 2.64 14.34
C LEU A 138 -16.51 3.45 14.14
N ILE A 139 -16.38 4.06 12.97
CA ILE A 139 -15.30 4.99 12.62
C ILE A 139 -15.88 6.39 12.64
N LYS A 140 -15.26 7.31 13.40
CA LYS A 140 -15.58 8.73 13.39
C LYS A 140 -14.45 9.51 12.75
N PHE A 141 -14.79 10.47 11.92
CA PHE A 141 -13.85 11.34 11.23
C PHE A 141 -13.85 12.76 11.84
N TYR A 142 -12.78 13.51 11.62
CA TYR A 142 -12.69 14.91 12.10
C TYR A 142 -13.68 15.86 11.44
N ASP A 143 -14.19 15.53 10.27
CA ASP A 143 -15.27 16.27 9.58
C ASP A 143 -16.67 16.01 10.15
N ASN A 144 -16.76 15.35 11.31
CA ASN A 144 -17.95 14.95 12.03
C ASN A 144 -18.82 13.89 11.31
N THR A 145 -18.37 13.33 10.20
CA THR A 145 -19.03 12.15 9.62
C THR A 145 -18.60 10.88 10.34
N ASN A 146 -19.35 9.80 10.13
CA ASN A 146 -19.03 8.49 10.67
C ASN A 146 -19.43 7.39 9.69
N ASP A 147 -18.86 6.20 9.88
CA ASP A 147 -19.25 5.00 9.16
C ASP A 147 -19.27 3.79 10.09
N LEU A 148 -20.16 2.83 9.83
CA LEU A 148 -20.32 1.60 10.58
C LEU A 148 -19.96 0.42 9.67
N VAL A 149 -18.94 -0.34 10.03
CA VAL A 149 -18.37 -1.40 9.20
C VAL A 149 -18.19 -2.70 9.98
N ASP A 150 -17.97 -3.80 9.27
CA ASP A 150 -17.68 -5.09 9.89
C ASP A 150 -16.18 -5.24 10.21
N TYR A 151 -15.31 -4.66 9.38
CA TYR A 151 -13.85 -4.74 9.53
C TYR A 151 -13.18 -3.41 9.22
N VAL A 152 -12.07 -3.14 9.90
CA VAL A 152 -11.16 -2.02 9.61
C VAL A 152 -9.76 -2.55 9.36
N VAL A 153 -9.15 -2.12 8.27
CA VAL A 153 -7.77 -2.44 7.91
C VAL A 153 -6.95 -1.16 7.85
N GLY A 154 -5.95 -1.04 8.72
CA GLY A 154 -4.99 0.08 8.69
C GLY A 154 -3.94 -0.13 7.61
N ALA A 155 -3.92 0.77 6.62
CA ALA A 155 -2.94 0.86 5.54
C ALA A 155 -2.36 2.28 5.42
N ASP A 156 -2.41 3.05 6.51
CA ASP A 156 -2.07 4.48 6.63
C ASP A 156 -0.58 4.75 6.91
N GLY A 157 0.28 3.76 6.60
CA GLY A 157 1.73 3.91 6.50
C GLY A 157 2.47 3.90 7.84
N ILE A 158 3.73 4.38 7.81
CA ILE A 158 4.64 4.33 8.96
C ILE A 158 4.17 5.19 10.14
N PHE A 159 3.50 6.31 9.86
CA PHE A 159 2.93 7.21 10.87
C PHE A 159 1.46 6.86 11.17
N SER A 160 1.09 5.60 11.04
CA SER A 160 -0.28 5.11 11.21
C SER A 160 -0.91 5.58 12.52
N ASN A 161 -1.99 6.35 12.39
CA ASN A 161 -2.87 6.66 13.50
C ASN A 161 -3.81 5.48 13.81
N THR A 162 -4.21 4.74 12.79
CA THR A 162 -5.09 3.56 12.93
C THR A 162 -4.50 2.54 13.89
N ARG A 163 -3.17 2.29 13.82
CA ARG A 163 -2.47 1.38 14.74
C ARG A 163 -2.70 1.74 16.22
N SER A 164 -2.70 3.03 16.56
CA SER A 164 -2.84 3.49 17.94
C SER A 164 -4.19 3.12 18.57
N PHE A 165 -5.25 2.99 17.76
CA PHE A 165 -6.56 2.55 18.24
C PHE A 165 -6.57 1.07 18.62
N PHE A 166 -5.80 0.23 17.91
CA PHE A 166 -5.71 -1.21 18.21
C PHE A 166 -4.74 -1.52 19.35
N GLU A 167 -3.58 -0.86 19.37
CA GLU A 167 -2.53 -1.13 20.36
C GLU A 167 -2.75 -0.40 21.69
N LYS A 168 -3.72 0.51 21.79
CA LYS A 168 -3.98 1.39 22.94
C LYS A 168 -2.74 2.16 23.43
N LYS A 169 -1.75 2.32 22.57
CA LYS A 169 -0.49 3.05 22.81
C LYS A 169 -0.20 3.95 21.61
N LYS A 170 0.25 5.17 21.87
CA LYS A 170 0.85 6.01 20.81
C LYS A 170 2.26 5.49 20.53
N ASN A 171 2.38 4.63 19.51
CA ASN A 171 3.67 4.22 18.99
C ASN A 171 4.15 5.25 17.98
N GLN A 172 5.14 6.04 18.37
CA GLN A 172 5.86 6.86 17.40
C GLN A 172 6.99 6.03 16.78
N PRO A 173 7.19 6.12 15.46
CA PRO A 173 8.34 5.49 14.82
C PRO A 173 9.63 6.02 15.45
N SER A 174 10.52 5.11 15.88
CA SER A 174 11.83 5.48 16.35
C SER A 174 12.84 5.26 15.23
N PHE A 175 13.51 6.35 14.84
CA PHE A 175 14.59 6.28 13.86
C PHE A 175 15.92 6.03 14.58
N LYS A 176 16.51 4.86 14.39
CA LYS A 176 17.91 4.64 14.75
C LYS A 176 18.76 5.45 13.77
N LYS A 177 19.92 5.99 14.23
CA LYS A 177 20.86 6.85 13.46
C LYS A 177 21.53 6.15 12.24
N ALA A 178 20.86 5.22 11.58
CA ALA A 178 21.34 4.59 10.36
C ALA A 178 20.62 5.25 9.18
N ILE A 179 21.35 5.99 8.37
CA ILE A 179 20.85 6.54 7.10
C ILE A 179 21.29 5.56 6.03
N ALA A 180 20.36 4.89 5.38
CA ALA A 180 20.62 4.28 4.08
C ALA A 180 20.45 5.37 3.02
N VAL A 181 21.52 5.67 2.31
CA VAL A 181 21.54 6.59 1.18
C VAL A 181 21.32 5.79 -0.11
#